data_d0fe886ab036d2fb0297332e3b95d4ec
#
_entry.id   d0fe886ab036d2fb0297332e3b95d4ec
#
_cell.length_a   1.000
_cell.length_b   1.000
_cell.length_c   1.000
_cell.angle_alpha   90.00
_cell.angle_beta   90.00
_cell.angle_gamma   90.00
#
_symmetry.space_group_name_H-M   'P 1'
#
loop_
_entity.id
_entity.type
_entity.pdbx_description
1 polymer ?
#
loop_
_entity_poly.entity_id
_entity_poly.type
_entity_poly.pdbx_seq_one_letter_code
_entity_poly.pdbx_strand_id
1 'polypeptide(L)'
;MESIKSLKNSKFDKNYSMTFNKNIEYLINKYEKNIFYSYKFLVLKEKNETKFLIVFKEIYLKTKVVIRFIDFFGNFKFLPKIKDSIMSFFKNKNIEYVDFYYHGIPDRYLIKTGFKIKKNNSKIIIPNYFEPFLRQNININYAIKKISLRDNQFLFKGDCDQERPN
;
A
#
# COMPACT_ATOMS: atom_id res chain seq x y z
N MET A 1 -14.42 8.81 5.22
CA MET A 1 -13.40 7.75 5.39
C MET A 1 -13.55 7.17 6.77
N GLU A 2 -13.65 5.85 6.88
CA GLU A 2 -13.73 5.19 8.18
C GLU A 2 -12.37 5.24 8.89
N SER A 3 -12.36 5.46 10.20
CA SER A 3 -11.17 5.29 11.04
C SER A 3 -10.81 3.81 11.12
N ILE A 4 -9.52 3.46 11.12
CA ILE A 4 -9.07 2.07 11.34
C ILE A 4 -9.59 1.54 12.70
N LYS A 5 -9.79 2.39 13.68
CA LYS A 5 -10.33 1.99 15.00
C LYS A 5 -11.66 1.25 14.90
N SER A 6 -12.50 1.60 13.89
CA SER A 6 -13.75 0.89 13.64
C SER A 6 -13.54 -0.57 13.23
N LEU A 7 -12.33 -0.91 12.77
CA LEU A 7 -11.96 -2.26 12.34
C LEU A 7 -11.46 -3.16 13.47
N LYS A 8 -11.24 -2.64 14.69
CA LYS A 8 -10.75 -3.46 15.82
C LYS A 8 -11.59 -4.71 16.07
N ASN A 9 -12.92 -4.59 15.89
CA ASN A 9 -13.87 -5.69 16.10
C ASN A 9 -14.30 -6.35 14.77
N SER A 10 -13.69 -5.99 13.63
CA SER A 10 -14.02 -6.58 12.35
C SER A 10 -13.42 -7.97 12.24
N LYS A 11 -14.21 -8.90 11.71
CA LYS A 11 -13.68 -10.20 11.30
C LYS A 11 -12.86 -10.00 10.03
N PHE A 12 -11.59 -10.36 10.08
CA PHE A 12 -10.73 -10.43 8.90
C PHE A 12 -10.86 -11.81 8.24
N ASP A 13 -10.69 -11.85 6.92
CA ASP A 13 -10.66 -13.08 6.14
C ASP A 13 -9.63 -14.04 6.73
N LYS A 14 -10.06 -15.23 7.13
CA LYS A 14 -9.21 -16.26 7.76
C LYS A 14 -8.10 -16.78 6.85
N ASN A 15 -8.24 -16.58 5.53
CA ASN A 15 -7.27 -17.06 4.55
C ASN A 15 -6.16 -16.04 4.26
N TYR A 16 -6.07 -14.95 5.04
CA TYR A 16 -4.95 -14.06 4.87
C TYR A 16 -3.77 -14.54 5.72
N SER A 17 -2.62 -14.59 5.09
CA SER A 17 -1.35 -14.78 5.78
C SER A 17 -0.52 -13.52 5.58
N MET A 18 -0.21 -12.84 6.66
CA MET A 18 0.74 -11.71 6.63
C MET A 18 2.00 -12.11 7.37
N THR A 19 3.13 -11.89 6.75
CA THR A 19 4.42 -11.91 7.44
C THR A 19 4.55 -10.69 8.35
N PHE A 20 5.36 -10.81 9.40
CA PHE A 20 5.70 -9.74 10.37
C PHE A 20 4.64 -9.38 11.40
N ASN A 21 3.73 -10.29 11.79
CA ASN A 21 2.79 -10.09 12.89
C ASN A 21 2.06 -8.71 12.88
N LYS A 22 1.85 -8.14 11.69
CA LYS A 22 1.05 -6.93 11.57
C LYS A 22 -0.37 -7.25 12.05
N ASN A 23 -0.89 -6.45 12.94
CA ASN A 23 -2.27 -6.50 13.39
C ASN A 23 -2.89 -5.11 13.32
N ILE A 24 -4.16 -5.00 13.61
CA ILE A 24 -4.88 -3.72 13.57
C ILE A 24 -4.28 -2.71 14.53
N GLU A 25 -3.83 -3.13 15.70
CA GLU A 25 -3.22 -2.24 16.69
C GLU A 25 -1.89 -1.67 16.19
N TYR A 26 -1.05 -2.49 15.55
CA TYR A 26 0.14 -2.03 14.85
C TYR A 26 -0.19 -0.94 13.82
N LEU A 27 -1.21 -1.18 12.97
CA LEU A 27 -1.61 -0.22 11.94
C LEU A 27 -2.13 1.09 12.52
N ILE A 28 -2.93 1.03 13.62
CA ILE A 28 -3.41 2.21 14.32
C ILE A 28 -2.22 3.02 14.87
N ASN A 29 -1.30 2.36 15.56
CA ASN A 29 -0.17 3.04 16.19
C ASN A 29 0.78 3.64 15.14
N LYS A 30 1.04 2.93 14.03
CA LYS A 30 1.97 3.37 13.00
C LYS A 30 1.40 4.44 12.08
N TYR A 31 0.13 4.33 11.71
CA TYR A 31 -0.45 5.15 10.65
C TYR A 31 -1.55 6.10 11.13
N GLU A 32 -2.50 5.68 11.94
CA GLU A 32 -3.61 6.54 12.37
C GLU A 32 -3.16 7.57 13.41
N LYS A 33 -2.23 7.19 14.28
CA LYS A 33 -1.64 8.07 15.29
C LYS A 33 -0.38 8.80 14.81
N ASN A 34 -0.01 8.67 13.54
CA ASN A 34 1.18 9.33 13.02
C ASN A 34 1.00 10.84 13.03
N ILE A 35 1.94 11.56 13.66
CA ILE A 35 1.88 13.02 13.82
C ILE A 35 2.53 13.79 12.66
N PHE A 36 3.33 13.11 11.83
CA PHE A 36 4.08 13.74 10.73
C PHE A 36 3.37 13.58 9.39
N TYR A 37 2.71 12.44 9.17
CA TYR A 37 2.07 12.14 7.89
C TYR A 37 0.59 11.82 8.07
N SER A 38 -0.23 12.35 7.17
CA SER A 38 -1.65 12.00 7.08
C SER A 38 -1.82 10.79 6.17
N TYR A 39 -2.06 9.64 6.78
CA TYR A 39 -2.39 8.42 6.06
C TYR A 39 -3.90 8.26 5.91
N LYS A 40 -4.30 7.67 4.79
CA LYS A 40 -5.68 7.33 4.46
C LYS A 40 -5.80 5.82 4.26
N PHE A 41 -7.02 5.32 4.37
CA PHE A 41 -7.29 3.90 4.39
C PHE A 41 -8.36 3.54 3.37
N LEU A 42 -8.05 2.55 2.53
CA LEU A 42 -8.98 1.91 1.63
C LEU A 42 -9.28 0.51 2.18
N VAL A 43 -10.55 0.24 2.48
CA VAL A 43 -10.98 -1.03 3.07
C VAL A 43 -11.96 -1.71 2.14
N LEU A 44 -11.71 -2.98 1.84
CA LEU A 44 -12.68 -3.84 1.16
C LEU A 44 -13.35 -4.75 2.17
N LYS A 45 -14.68 -4.64 2.27
CA LYS A 45 -15.53 -5.52 3.09
C LYS A 45 -16.47 -6.31 2.20
N GLU A 46 -16.66 -7.59 2.49
CA GLU A 46 -17.67 -8.45 1.88
C GLU A 46 -18.30 -9.34 2.95
N LYS A 47 -19.62 -9.46 2.96
CA LYS A 47 -20.37 -10.31 3.90
C LYS A 47 -19.94 -10.12 5.36
N ASN A 48 -19.79 -8.86 5.79
CA ASN A 48 -19.33 -8.48 7.14
C ASN A 48 -17.90 -8.92 7.50
N GLU A 49 -17.10 -9.33 6.52
CA GLU A 49 -15.67 -9.60 6.69
C GLU A 49 -14.82 -8.57 5.99
N THR A 50 -13.77 -8.11 6.64
CA THR A 50 -12.73 -7.29 6.00
C THR A 50 -11.81 -8.21 5.20
N LYS A 51 -11.79 -8.02 3.88
CA LYS A 51 -10.95 -8.80 2.97
C LYS A 51 -9.53 -8.24 2.93
N PHE A 52 -9.41 -6.93 2.89
CA PHE A 52 -8.13 -6.25 3.04
C PHE A 52 -8.29 -4.77 3.40
N LEU A 53 -7.17 -4.18 3.78
CA LEU A 53 -6.96 -2.77 4.01
C LEU A 53 -5.68 -2.33 3.30
N ILE A 54 -5.74 -1.21 2.58
CA ILE A 54 -4.58 -0.53 2.00
C ILE A 54 -4.37 0.78 2.75
N VAL A 55 -3.16 1.01 3.21
CA VAL A 55 -2.72 2.30 3.74
C VAL A 55 -2.12 3.10 2.59
N PHE A 56 -2.53 4.34 2.42
CA PHE A 56 -1.99 5.21 1.38
C PHE A 56 -1.85 6.66 1.86
N LYS A 57 -1.03 7.42 1.15
CA LYS A 57 -0.93 8.87 1.32
C LYS A 57 -1.16 9.59 0.00
N GLU A 58 -1.70 10.80 0.09
CA GLU A 58 -1.80 11.74 -1.01
C GLU A 58 -0.60 12.69 -0.95
N ILE A 59 0.11 12.82 -2.06
CA ILE A 59 1.25 13.71 -2.21
C ILE A 59 0.84 14.80 -3.18
N TYR A 60 0.78 16.03 -2.70
CA TYR A 60 0.33 17.18 -3.47
C TYR A 60 1.52 17.83 -4.16
N LEU A 61 1.51 17.83 -5.50
CA LEU A 61 2.47 18.50 -6.36
C LEU A 61 1.74 19.66 -7.03
N LYS A 62 2.18 20.88 -6.88
CA LYS A 62 1.56 22.10 -7.46
C LYS A 62 0.15 21.95 -8.04
N THR A 63 -0.02 21.27 -9.17
CA THR A 63 -1.30 21.09 -9.88
C THR A 63 -1.79 19.64 -9.92
N LYS A 64 -1.04 18.69 -9.40
CA LYS A 64 -1.32 17.25 -9.49
C LYS A 64 -1.24 16.59 -8.13
N VAL A 65 -1.88 15.44 -8.02
CA VAL A 65 -1.82 14.59 -6.83
C VAL A 65 -1.24 13.23 -7.22
N VAL A 66 -0.31 12.73 -6.43
CA VAL A 66 0.18 11.36 -6.52
C VAL A 66 -0.38 10.58 -5.35
N ILE A 67 -0.89 9.39 -5.61
CA ILE A 67 -1.33 8.45 -4.57
C ILE A 67 -0.24 7.41 -4.41
N ARG A 68 0.28 7.27 -3.20
CA ARG A 68 1.26 6.25 -2.86
C ARG A 68 0.66 5.23 -1.91
N PHE A 69 0.58 3.97 -2.35
CA PHE A 69 0.24 2.87 -1.47
C PHE A 69 1.46 2.54 -0.61
N ILE A 70 1.26 2.63 0.70
CA ILE A 70 2.32 2.51 1.71
C ILE A 70 2.38 1.11 2.28
N ASP A 71 1.21 0.54 2.60
CA ASP A 71 1.12 -0.77 3.23
C ASP A 71 -0.14 -1.50 2.79
N PHE A 72 -0.11 -2.81 2.91
CA PHE A 72 -1.22 -3.68 2.60
C PHE A 72 -1.42 -4.70 3.74
N PHE A 73 -2.66 -4.92 4.11
CA PHE A 73 -3.03 -5.86 5.15
C PHE A 73 -4.27 -6.66 4.73
N GLY A 74 -4.17 -7.97 4.64
CA GLY A 74 -5.28 -8.85 4.28
C GLY A 74 -5.03 -9.71 3.05
N ASN A 75 -6.10 -10.14 2.39
CA ASN A 75 -6.04 -11.10 1.30
C ASN A 75 -5.91 -10.41 -0.06
N PHE A 76 -4.71 -10.45 -0.65
CA PHE A 76 -4.40 -9.82 -1.94
C PHE A 76 -5.18 -10.40 -3.13
N LYS A 77 -5.78 -11.60 -3.01
CA LYS A 77 -6.60 -12.19 -4.06
C LYS A 77 -7.82 -11.33 -4.39
N PHE A 78 -8.23 -10.48 -3.47
CA PHE A 78 -9.35 -9.56 -3.65
C PHE A 78 -8.95 -8.21 -4.28
N LEU A 79 -7.67 -7.93 -4.48
CA LEU A 79 -7.21 -6.67 -5.11
C LEU A 79 -7.91 -6.35 -6.43
N PRO A 80 -8.14 -7.30 -7.37
CA PRO A 80 -8.84 -7.00 -8.62
C PRO A 80 -10.24 -6.40 -8.47
N LYS A 81 -10.90 -6.64 -7.34
CA LYS A 81 -12.27 -6.13 -7.08
C LYS A 81 -12.35 -4.61 -6.89
N ILE A 82 -11.23 -3.95 -6.57
CA ILE A 82 -11.21 -2.49 -6.40
C ILE A 82 -10.82 -1.72 -7.65
N LYS A 83 -10.63 -2.39 -8.79
CA LYS A 83 -10.20 -1.76 -10.04
C LYS A 83 -11.08 -0.55 -10.40
N ASP A 84 -12.39 -0.76 -10.47
CA ASP A 84 -13.31 0.28 -10.90
C ASP A 84 -13.43 1.40 -9.85
N SER A 85 -13.38 1.05 -8.56
CA SER A 85 -13.37 2.02 -7.46
C SER A 85 -12.12 2.91 -7.52
N ILE A 86 -10.94 2.32 -7.76
CA ILE A 86 -9.70 3.06 -7.95
C ILE A 86 -9.82 3.98 -9.17
N MET A 87 -10.28 3.47 -10.32
CA MET A 87 -10.41 4.26 -11.54
C MET A 87 -11.41 5.42 -11.38
N SER A 88 -12.53 5.20 -10.70
CA SER A 88 -13.50 6.24 -10.39
C SER A 88 -12.93 7.31 -9.44
N PHE A 89 -12.22 6.87 -8.41
CA PHE A 89 -11.57 7.79 -7.47
C PHE A 89 -10.54 8.69 -8.16
N PHE A 90 -9.82 8.16 -9.16
CA PHE A 90 -8.81 8.91 -9.91
C PHE A 90 -9.39 9.96 -10.82
N LYS A 91 -10.51 9.67 -11.49
CA LYS A 91 -11.16 10.63 -12.38
C LYS A 91 -11.54 11.94 -11.66
N ASN A 92 -11.83 11.85 -10.36
CA ASN A 92 -12.38 12.97 -9.59
C ASN A 92 -11.32 13.86 -8.90
N LYS A 93 -10.03 13.50 -8.89
CA LYS A 93 -9.03 14.20 -8.06
C LYS A 93 -7.80 14.74 -8.79
N ASN A 94 -7.79 14.83 -10.11
CA ASN A 94 -6.60 15.25 -10.87
C ASN A 94 -5.33 14.47 -10.51
N ILE A 95 -5.49 13.14 -10.32
CA ILE A 95 -4.41 12.24 -9.93
C ILE A 95 -3.54 11.96 -11.13
N GLU A 96 -2.23 12.18 -11.00
CA GLU A 96 -1.26 11.92 -12.05
C GLU A 96 -0.97 10.43 -12.17
N TYR A 97 -0.70 9.77 -11.05
CA TYR A 97 -0.53 8.31 -10.99
C TYR A 97 -0.71 7.78 -9.58
N VAL A 98 -0.76 6.44 -9.49
CA VAL A 98 -0.68 5.69 -8.24
C VAL A 98 0.52 4.78 -8.31
N ASP A 99 1.32 4.76 -7.27
CA ASP A 99 2.40 3.79 -7.13
C ASP A 99 2.22 2.87 -5.93
N PHE A 100 2.82 1.68 -6.05
CA PHE A 100 2.84 0.68 -5.00
C PHE A 100 4.17 -0.07 -5.03
N TYR A 101 5.00 0.17 -4.05
CA TYR A 101 6.22 -0.59 -3.81
C TYR A 101 5.88 -1.83 -2.99
N TYR A 102 6.13 -3.00 -3.55
CA TYR A 102 5.74 -4.27 -2.94
C TYR A 102 6.72 -5.38 -3.23
N HIS A 103 6.72 -6.36 -2.35
CA HIS A 103 7.31 -7.68 -2.55
C HIS A 103 6.33 -8.74 -2.01
N GLY A 104 6.30 -9.91 -2.64
CA GLY A 104 5.52 -11.07 -2.19
C GLY A 104 4.12 -11.18 -2.80
N ILE A 105 3.48 -10.10 -3.22
CA ILE A 105 2.21 -10.18 -3.95
C ILE A 105 2.49 -10.62 -5.39
N PRO A 106 1.88 -11.72 -5.90
CA PRO A 106 2.06 -12.09 -7.29
C PRO A 106 1.54 -11.01 -8.26
N ASP A 107 2.36 -10.60 -9.22
CA ASP A 107 2.11 -9.51 -10.19
C ASP A 107 0.75 -9.60 -10.86
N ARG A 108 0.28 -10.83 -11.15
CA ARG A 108 -1.03 -11.06 -11.79
C ARG A 108 -2.21 -10.40 -11.09
N TYR A 109 -2.17 -10.27 -9.76
CA TYR A 109 -3.25 -9.63 -9.00
C TYR A 109 -3.21 -8.10 -9.18
N LEU A 110 -2.02 -7.52 -9.19
CA LEU A 110 -1.83 -6.09 -9.41
C LEU A 110 -2.16 -5.70 -10.86
N ILE A 111 -1.74 -6.52 -11.84
CA ILE A 111 -2.09 -6.30 -13.26
C ILE A 111 -3.61 -6.34 -13.45
N LYS A 112 -4.30 -7.30 -12.84
CA LYS A 112 -5.78 -7.38 -12.88
C LYS A 112 -6.45 -6.19 -12.19
N THR A 113 -5.79 -5.56 -11.21
CA THR A 113 -6.26 -4.33 -10.55
C THR A 113 -6.04 -3.08 -11.42
N GLY A 114 -5.27 -3.20 -12.51
CA GLY A 114 -4.98 -2.10 -13.45
C GLY A 114 -3.58 -1.50 -13.31
N PHE A 115 -2.74 -2.03 -12.41
CA PHE A 115 -1.35 -1.60 -12.30
C PHE A 115 -0.51 -2.12 -13.47
N LYS A 116 0.47 -1.32 -13.86
CA LYS A 116 1.55 -1.74 -14.76
C LYS A 116 2.80 -2.00 -13.95
N ILE A 117 3.39 -3.18 -14.13
CA ILE A 117 4.64 -3.52 -13.44
C ILE A 117 5.79 -2.75 -14.09
N LYS A 118 6.48 -1.94 -13.28
CA LYS A 118 7.61 -1.15 -13.74
C LYS A 118 8.84 -2.04 -13.94
N LYS A 119 9.39 -2.04 -15.14
CA LYS A 119 10.64 -2.73 -15.47
C LYS A 119 11.85 -1.85 -15.11
N ASN A 120 12.98 -2.46 -14.78
CA ASN A 120 14.22 -1.74 -14.41
C ASN A 120 14.73 -0.81 -15.52
N ASN A 121 14.53 -1.17 -16.78
CA ASN A 121 14.92 -0.37 -17.96
C ASN A 121 13.85 0.63 -18.40
N SER A 122 12.79 0.83 -17.62
CA SER A 122 11.73 1.78 -17.95
C SER A 122 12.24 3.21 -17.92
N LYS A 123 11.91 3.98 -18.98
CA LYS A 123 12.16 5.43 -19.03
C LYS A 123 11.24 6.24 -18.11
N ILE A 124 10.18 5.62 -17.57
CA ILE A 124 9.27 6.28 -16.65
C ILE A 124 9.97 6.46 -15.31
N ILE A 125 10.02 7.70 -14.84
CA ILE A 125 10.56 8.03 -13.52
C ILE A 125 9.41 8.05 -12.52
N ILE A 126 9.53 7.22 -11.49
CA ILE A 126 8.65 7.23 -10.32
C ILE A 126 9.52 7.64 -9.13
N PRO A 127 9.45 8.90 -8.67
CA PRO A 127 10.27 9.38 -7.58
C PRO A 127 10.02 8.58 -6.30
N ASN A 128 11.10 8.10 -5.67
CA ASN A 128 10.98 7.45 -4.37
C ASN A 128 10.80 8.48 -3.25
N TYR A 129 11.49 9.62 -3.37
CA TYR A 129 11.42 10.73 -2.43
C TYR A 129 10.69 11.92 -3.03
N PHE A 130 9.83 12.56 -2.24
CA PHE A 130 9.16 13.80 -2.55
C PHE A 130 9.62 14.96 -1.65
N GLU A 131 10.22 14.64 -0.51
CA GLU A 131 10.77 15.61 0.44
C GLU A 131 12.15 15.11 0.94
N PRO A 132 13.27 15.63 0.37
CA PRO A 132 13.33 16.49 -0.82
C PRO A 132 12.89 15.74 -2.09
N PHE A 133 12.36 16.47 -3.07
CA PHE A 133 11.95 15.90 -4.35
C PHE A 133 13.16 15.45 -5.17
N LEU A 134 13.29 14.14 -5.37
CA LEU A 134 14.34 13.53 -6.18
C LEU A 134 13.76 12.91 -7.44
N ARG A 135 13.96 13.57 -8.59
CA ARG A 135 13.49 13.08 -9.91
C ARG A 135 14.40 11.99 -10.45
N GLN A 136 14.41 10.84 -9.79
CA GLN A 136 15.18 9.68 -10.23
C GLN A 136 14.51 8.37 -9.81
N ASN A 137 14.81 7.30 -10.55
CA ASN A 137 14.47 5.96 -10.13
C ASN A 137 15.55 5.45 -9.17
N ILE A 138 15.14 5.06 -7.98
CA ILE A 138 16.03 4.48 -6.97
C ILE A 138 15.61 3.03 -6.76
N ASN A 139 16.56 2.11 -6.80
CA ASN A 139 16.34 0.74 -6.40
C ASN A 139 16.30 0.66 -4.87
N ILE A 140 15.25 0.09 -4.34
CA ILE A 140 15.13 -0.17 -2.91
C ILE A 140 15.65 -1.58 -2.67
N ASN A 141 16.80 -1.68 -2.04
CA ASN A 141 17.37 -2.96 -1.64
C ASN A 141 16.81 -3.37 -0.28
N TYR A 142 16.57 -4.64 -0.09
CA TYR A 142 16.12 -5.19 1.18
C TYR A 142 16.76 -6.56 1.42
N ALA A 143 16.87 -6.95 2.69
CA ALA A 143 17.29 -8.27 3.10
C ALA A 143 16.23 -8.89 4.03
N ILE A 144 15.94 -10.16 3.82
CA ILE A 144 14.98 -10.90 4.63
C ILE A 144 15.65 -12.16 5.16
N LYS A 145 15.66 -12.33 6.49
CA LYS A 145 16.00 -13.60 7.11
C LYS A 145 14.74 -14.47 7.19
N LYS A 146 14.70 -15.56 6.41
CA LYS A 146 13.62 -16.54 6.50
C LYS A 146 13.71 -17.33 7.81
N ILE A 147 12.64 -17.34 8.58
CA ILE A 147 12.53 -18.16 9.80
C ILE A 147 11.93 -19.52 9.46
N SER A 148 11.03 -19.57 8.46
CA SER A 148 10.41 -20.81 7.98
C SER A 148 10.31 -20.79 6.45
N LEU A 149 10.48 -21.96 5.82
CA LEU A 149 10.32 -22.13 4.36
C LEU A 149 8.87 -21.94 3.89
N ARG A 150 7.90 -22.01 4.81
CA ARG A 150 6.47 -21.87 4.51
C ARG A 150 5.95 -20.44 4.60
N ASP A 151 6.74 -19.50 5.11
CA ASP A 151 6.30 -18.13 5.29
C ASP A 151 6.40 -17.36 3.98
N ASN A 152 5.25 -17.00 3.42
CA ASN A 152 5.20 -15.99 2.39
C ASN A 152 5.61 -14.65 3.01
N GLN A 153 6.65 -14.05 2.47
CA GLN A 153 7.15 -12.78 2.98
C GLN A 153 6.61 -11.65 2.11
N PHE A 154 5.97 -10.69 2.75
CA PHE A 154 5.46 -9.50 2.10
C PHE A 154 6.20 -8.28 2.65
N LEU A 155 6.66 -7.41 1.76
CA LEU A 155 7.24 -6.12 2.10
C LEU A 155 6.58 -5.03 1.31
N PHE A 156 6.38 -3.91 1.97
CA PHE A 156 5.78 -2.72 1.39
C PHE A 156 6.63 -1.49 1.71
N LYS A 157 6.32 -0.37 1.08
CA LYS A 157 6.99 0.90 1.36
C LYS A 157 7.00 1.24 2.85
N GLY A 158 5.90 0.94 3.54
CA GLY A 158 5.77 1.16 4.98
C GLY A 158 6.73 0.34 5.85
N ASP A 159 7.31 -0.73 5.33
CA ASP A 159 8.30 -1.54 6.06
C ASP A 159 9.72 -0.99 5.93
N CYS A 160 9.91 0.03 5.10
CA CYS A 160 11.20 0.67 4.88
C CYS A 160 11.43 1.84 5.84
N ASP A 161 12.68 2.12 6.17
CA ASP A 161 13.07 3.29 6.98
C ASP A 161 12.72 4.63 6.30
N GLN A 162 12.55 4.59 4.98
CA GLN A 162 12.19 5.76 4.16
C GLN A 162 10.78 6.32 4.40
N GLU A 163 9.94 5.66 5.19
CA GLU A 163 8.64 6.18 5.65
C GLU A 163 8.72 6.70 7.10
N ARG A 164 9.92 6.78 7.68
CA ARG A 164 10.15 7.48 8.95
C ARG A 164 10.43 8.96 8.66
N PRO A 165 9.90 9.88 9.48
CA PRO A 165 10.34 11.26 9.43
C PRO A 165 11.83 11.31 9.81
N ASN A 166 12.61 12.07 9.08
CA ASN A 166 14.00 12.37 9.42
C ASN A 166 14.03 13.30 10.62
#